data_583d35e19bb3c27450a2e864839ab41f
#
_entry.id   583d35e19bb3c27450a2e864839ab41f
#
_cell.length_a   1.000
_cell.length_b   1.000
_cell.length_c   1.000
_cell.angle_alpha   90.00
_cell.angle_beta   90.00
_cell.angle_gamma   90.00
#
_symmetry.space_group_name_H-M   'P 1'
#
loop_
_entity.id
_entity.type
_entity.pdbx_description
1 polymer ?
#
loop_
_entity_poly.entity_id
_entity_poly.type
_entity_poly.pdbx_seq_one_letter_code
_entity_poly.pdbx_strand_id
1 'polypeptide(L)'
;MESSIRSTPKSGCTYWQFEAGKPVRSAVVIGPRGAGWAAYFGAAGANVYAIDALTGTMLWTIKVDQYPTAIITGAPTLVGTTLFVPVSSYEEAKARDASYRCCTFRGSVVAFDAASGKILWKTYTIAQEAKPGALSTAGSQMMGPSGAAIWSAPTYDSASQRLYVTTGDNYSDPTTEMSDAFLALGAGSGDLAWARQITSGDAFTVACPKGMNCPKSNGPDFDFGSSAVLASLSDGGRILVAGQKSGVVTALDPDHGGEIVWQKRVGNGGKLGGVQWGVAADENNLYVAVSDPKFHPVEPTTPGAQSLGPASSVTLLIDSNAGVGLWALKLETGEEVWRTPHPGCGDVPGCSPAQSAAVSAIPGLVFSGGLDGHLRAYLAESGKIAWDMDTKGDYQGVNGVVAKGGSIDGGGAVVVDGMVYVGSGSGFVGTAPGNALLAYSIDGL
;
A
#
# COMPACT_ATOMS: atom_id res chain seq x y z
N MET A 1 7.84 8.66 -10.09
CA MET A 1 8.60 8.22 -11.27
C MET A 1 7.62 8.11 -12.43
N GLU A 2 7.97 8.62 -13.60
CA GLU A 2 7.13 8.61 -14.82
C GLU A 2 7.52 7.49 -15.79
N SER A 3 8.55 6.70 -15.45
CA SER A 3 9.11 5.66 -16.33
C SER A 3 9.25 4.32 -15.63
N SER A 4 9.13 3.25 -16.42
CA SER A 4 9.46 1.88 -16.04
C SER A 4 10.75 1.47 -16.73
N ILE A 5 11.64 0.81 -16.03
CA ILE A 5 12.98 0.45 -16.51
C ILE A 5 13.16 -1.07 -16.39
N ARG A 6 13.72 -1.70 -17.43
CA ARG A 6 14.23 -3.07 -17.35
C ARG A 6 15.75 -3.04 -17.31
N SER A 7 16.34 -3.69 -16.33
CA SER A 7 17.80 -3.83 -16.21
C SER A 7 18.20 -5.28 -15.92
N THR A 8 19.48 -5.60 -16.09
CA THR A 8 20.02 -6.88 -15.65
C THR A 8 20.12 -6.93 -14.12
N PRO A 9 19.66 -7.99 -13.47
CA PRO A 9 19.70 -8.10 -12.00
C PRO A 9 21.11 -7.96 -11.42
N LYS A 10 22.12 -8.54 -12.07
CA LYS A 10 23.50 -8.57 -11.57
C LYS A 10 24.35 -7.34 -11.91
N SER A 11 24.12 -6.69 -13.04
CA SER A 11 24.96 -5.57 -13.51
C SER A 11 24.25 -4.22 -13.48
N GLY A 12 22.91 -4.19 -13.29
CA GLY A 12 22.12 -2.98 -13.39
C GLY A 12 22.05 -2.34 -14.79
N CYS A 13 22.62 -2.98 -15.83
CA CYS A 13 22.56 -2.45 -17.18
C CYS A 13 21.13 -2.32 -17.67
N THR A 14 20.74 -1.13 -18.12
CA THR A 14 19.39 -0.88 -18.65
C THR A 14 19.25 -1.46 -20.05
N TYR A 15 18.25 -2.33 -20.25
CA TYR A 15 17.87 -2.84 -21.58
C TYR A 15 16.97 -1.86 -22.32
N TRP A 16 15.98 -1.33 -21.63
CA TRP A 16 15.04 -0.37 -22.16
C TRP A 16 14.42 0.46 -21.02
N GLN A 17 13.88 1.60 -21.40
CA GLN A 17 13.09 2.49 -20.55
C GLN A 17 11.79 2.83 -21.26
N PHE A 18 10.70 2.82 -20.54
CA PHE A 18 9.38 3.22 -21.00
C PHE A 18 8.87 4.42 -20.20
N GLU A 19 8.44 5.46 -20.90
CA GLU A 19 7.86 6.65 -20.28
C GLU A 19 6.34 6.60 -20.34
N ALA A 20 5.71 6.50 -19.17
CA ALA A 20 4.25 6.45 -19.04
C ALA A 20 3.57 7.82 -19.16
N GLY A 21 4.33 8.92 -19.11
CA GLY A 21 3.83 10.30 -19.14
C GLY A 21 3.00 10.70 -17.91
N LYS A 22 2.91 9.80 -16.92
CA LYS A 22 2.24 10.00 -15.62
C LYS A 22 2.99 9.24 -14.54
N PRO A 23 2.97 9.70 -13.28
CA PRO A 23 3.61 8.98 -12.17
C PRO A 23 3.11 7.54 -12.05
N VAL A 24 4.05 6.59 -11.97
CA VAL A 24 3.80 5.16 -11.73
C VAL A 24 4.09 4.87 -10.27
N ARG A 25 3.10 4.38 -9.53
CA ARG A 25 3.23 3.99 -8.12
C ARG A 25 2.88 2.51 -7.88
N SER A 26 2.21 1.86 -8.82
CA SER A 26 1.94 0.43 -8.72
C SER A 26 3.22 -0.37 -8.99
N ALA A 27 3.31 -1.56 -8.40
CA ALA A 27 4.29 -2.53 -8.85
C ALA A 27 3.95 -3.03 -10.26
N VAL A 28 4.95 -3.60 -10.92
CA VAL A 28 4.82 -4.19 -12.27
C VAL A 28 4.58 -5.68 -12.12
N VAL A 29 3.56 -6.21 -12.78
CA VAL A 29 3.35 -7.65 -12.91
C VAL A 29 3.76 -8.11 -14.31
N ILE A 30 4.44 -9.25 -14.40
CA ILE A 30 4.92 -9.81 -15.65
C ILE A 30 4.27 -11.17 -15.86
N GLY A 31 3.80 -11.42 -17.07
CA GLY A 31 3.21 -12.71 -17.41
C GLY A 31 3.29 -13.05 -18.90
N PRO A 32 2.99 -14.30 -19.27
CA PRO A 32 3.03 -14.75 -20.64
C PRO A 32 1.94 -14.07 -21.48
N ARG A 33 2.28 -13.75 -22.74
CA ARG A 33 1.36 -13.21 -23.74
C ARG A 33 1.67 -13.82 -25.11
N GLY A 34 0.86 -14.79 -25.51
CA GLY A 34 1.16 -15.58 -26.72
C GLY A 34 2.51 -16.28 -26.61
N ALA A 35 3.40 -16.06 -27.58
CA ALA A 35 4.77 -16.58 -27.57
C ALA A 35 5.77 -15.69 -26.80
N GLY A 36 5.33 -14.54 -26.26
CA GLY A 36 6.18 -13.56 -25.57
C GLY A 36 5.74 -13.31 -24.13
N TRP A 37 6.24 -12.21 -23.58
CA TRP A 37 5.96 -11.76 -22.22
C TRP A 37 5.50 -10.30 -22.23
N ALA A 38 4.56 -9.96 -21.39
CA ALA A 38 4.13 -8.59 -21.18
C ALA A 38 4.31 -8.18 -19.72
N ALA A 39 4.60 -6.88 -19.53
CA ALA A 39 4.62 -6.23 -18.24
C ALA A 39 3.41 -5.30 -18.13
N TYR A 40 2.67 -5.40 -17.03
CA TYR A 40 1.44 -4.66 -16.76
C TYR A 40 1.62 -3.81 -15.52
N PHE A 41 1.17 -2.57 -15.56
CA PHE A 41 1.21 -1.65 -14.43
C PHE A 41 0.16 -0.54 -14.57
N GLY A 42 -0.13 0.11 -13.45
CA GLY A 42 -1.02 1.26 -13.38
C GLY A 42 -0.28 2.56 -13.11
N ALA A 43 -0.89 3.68 -13.50
CA ALA A 43 -0.35 5.01 -13.27
C ALA A 43 -1.42 5.99 -12.78
N ALA A 44 -0.99 7.20 -12.43
CA ALA A 44 -1.87 8.32 -12.14
C ALA A 44 -2.78 8.62 -13.33
N GLY A 45 -4.00 9.13 -13.04
CA GLY A 45 -5.04 9.34 -14.05
C GLY A 45 -5.75 8.04 -14.46
N ALA A 46 -5.58 6.97 -13.66
CA ALA A 46 -6.19 5.66 -13.85
C ALA A 46 -5.90 5.03 -15.24
N ASN A 47 -4.67 5.20 -15.73
CA ASN A 47 -4.21 4.52 -16.94
C ASN A 47 -3.55 3.19 -16.56
N VAL A 48 -3.92 2.13 -17.29
CA VAL A 48 -3.27 0.82 -17.26
C VAL A 48 -2.46 0.68 -18.54
N TYR A 49 -1.26 0.14 -18.39
CA TYR A 49 -0.33 -0.11 -19.49
C TYR A 49 0.00 -1.58 -19.58
N ALA A 50 0.09 -2.07 -20.82
CA ALA A 50 0.76 -3.31 -21.15
C ALA A 50 1.90 -3.00 -22.11
N ILE A 51 3.09 -3.46 -21.80
CA ILE A 51 4.28 -3.30 -22.63
C ILE A 51 4.91 -4.66 -22.87
N ASP A 52 5.54 -4.81 -24.02
CA ASP A 52 6.37 -5.99 -24.29
C ASP A 52 7.54 -6.03 -23.29
N ALA A 53 7.63 -7.08 -22.50
CA ALA A 53 8.61 -7.17 -21.43
C ALA A 53 10.06 -7.33 -21.93
N LEU A 54 10.27 -7.70 -23.19
CA LEU A 54 11.60 -7.83 -23.78
C LEU A 54 12.07 -6.55 -24.43
N THR A 55 11.19 -5.80 -25.09
CA THR A 55 11.54 -4.64 -25.91
C THR A 55 11.15 -3.29 -25.29
N GLY A 56 10.26 -3.26 -24.29
CA GLY A 56 9.69 -2.04 -23.74
C GLY A 56 8.65 -1.37 -24.65
N THR A 57 8.26 -2.00 -25.75
CA THR A 57 7.28 -1.44 -26.69
C THR A 57 5.88 -1.50 -26.11
N MET A 58 5.13 -0.39 -26.19
CA MET A 58 3.74 -0.35 -25.73
C MET A 58 2.87 -1.29 -26.57
N LEU A 59 2.15 -2.19 -25.92
CA LEU A 59 1.19 -3.10 -26.53
C LEU A 59 -0.21 -2.49 -26.53
N TRP A 60 -0.64 -1.98 -25.38
CA TRP A 60 -1.88 -1.22 -25.23
C TRP A 60 -1.84 -0.33 -23.97
N THR A 61 -2.68 0.68 -23.97
CA THR A 61 -2.96 1.51 -22.79
C THR A 61 -4.45 1.83 -22.73
N ILE A 62 -5.03 1.78 -21.53
CA ILE A 62 -6.47 2.02 -21.32
C ILE A 62 -6.66 2.85 -20.06
N LYS A 63 -7.49 3.89 -20.17
CA LYS A 63 -7.99 4.65 -19.03
C LYS A 63 -9.21 3.93 -18.45
N VAL A 64 -9.07 3.36 -17.24
CA VAL A 64 -10.09 2.50 -16.61
C VAL A 64 -11.14 3.27 -15.82
N ASP A 65 -10.86 4.51 -15.50
CA ASP A 65 -11.79 5.39 -14.83
C ASP A 65 -11.68 6.82 -15.37
N GLN A 66 -12.82 7.45 -15.64
CA GLN A 66 -12.86 8.82 -16.14
C GLN A 66 -12.84 9.87 -15.01
N TYR A 67 -12.88 9.43 -13.76
CA TYR A 67 -12.88 10.33 -12.62
C TYR A 67 -11.57 11.16 -12.58
N PRO A 68 -11.64 12.48 -12.41
CA PRO A 68 -10.45 13.34 -12.60
C PRO A 68 -9.28 13.04 -11.67
N THR A 69 -9.58 12.57 -10.45
CA THR A 69 -8.57 12.24 -9.45
C THR A 69 -8.30 10.73 -9.32
N ALA A 70 -8.89 9.90 -10.19
CA ALA A 70 -8.67 8.46 -10.16
C ALA A 70 -7.21 8.11 -10.45
N ILE A 71 -6.69 7.12 -9.69
CA ILE A 71 -5.32 6.64 -9.79
C ILE A 71 -5.27 5.13 -9.60
N ILE A 72 -4.15 4.54 -10.01
CA ILE A 72 -3.83 3.14 -9.70
C ILE A 72 -2.56 3.15 -8.86
N THR A 73 -2.66 2.73 -7.61
CA THR A 73 -1.56 2.61 -6.65
C THR A 73 -1.29 1.16 -6.27
N GLY A 74 -2.33 0.34 -6.15
CA GLY A 74 -2.21 -1.09 -5.96
C GLY A 74 -1.64 -1.77 -7.21
N ALA A 75 -0.83 -2.81 -7.01
CA ALA A 75 -0.34 -3.62 -8.13
C ALA A 75 -1.50 -4.35 -8.82
N PRO A 76 -1.52 -4.45 -10.14
CA PRO A 76 -2.40 -5.38 -10.84
C PRO A 76 -2.11 -6.83 -10.43
N THR A 77 -3.12 -7.70 -10.52
CA THR A 77 -2.96 -9.15 -10.32
C THR A 77 -3.30 -9.87 -11.61
N LEU A 78 -2.35 -10.66 -12.13
CA LEU A 78 -2.51 -11.43 -13.35
C LEU A 78 -2.79 -12.91 -13.02
N VAL A 79 -3.91 -13.43 -13.52
CA VAL A 79 -4.29 -14.84 -13.37
C VAL A 79 -4.64 -15.42 -14.73
N GLY A 80 -3.82 -16.32 -15.22
CA GLY A 80 -3.97 -16.84 -16.57
C GLY A 80 -3.95 -15.70 -17.60
N THR A 81 -5.06 -15.46 -18.28
CA THR A 81 -5.24 -14.39 -19.28
C THR A 81 -6.03 -13.20 -18.75
N THR A 82 -6.36 -13.16 -17.46
CA THR A 82 -7.14 -12.09 -16.86
C THR A 82 -6.27 -11.21 -15.96
N LEU A 83 -6.30 -9.90 -16.19
CA LEU A 83 -5.63 -8.89 -15.39
C LEU A 83 -6.67 -8.17 -14.53
N PHE A 84 -6.50 -8.19 -13.21
CA PHE A 84 -7.34 -7.48 -12.24
C PHE A 84 -6.63 -6.22 -11.76
N VAL A 85 -7.30 -5.09 -11.86
CA VAL A 85 -6.72 -3.77 -11.55
C VAL A 85 -7.56 -3.08 -10.48
N PRO A 86 -6.98 -2.74 -9.32
CA PRO A 86 -7.64 -1.96 -8.29
C PRO A 86 -7.61 -0.47 -8.66
N VAL A 87 -8.67 0.26 -8.33
CA VAL A 87 -8.77 1.70 -8.61
C VAL A 87 -8.99 2.49 -7.33
N SER A 88 -8.16 3.49 -7.14
CA SER A 88 -8.13 4.43 -6.03
C SER A 88 -8.27 5.88 -6.54
N SER A 89 -8.15 6.86 -5.64
CA SER A 89 -8.28 8.28 -5.97
C SER A 89 -7.49 9.19 -5.03
N TYR A 90 -7.11 10.37 -5.53
CA TYR A 90 -6.64 11.50 -4.72
C TYR A 90 -7.77 12.47 -4.32
N GLU A 91 -9.04 12.07 -4.43
CA GLU A 91 -10.16 12.96 -4.08
C GLU A 91 -10.12 13.39 -2.62
N GLU A 92 -9.76 12.50 -1.73
CA GLU A 92 -9.54 12.78 -0.31
C GLU A 92 -8.61 13.98 -0.08
N ALA A 93 -7.47 14.01 -0.79
CA ALA A 93 -6.53 15.13 -0.74
C ALA A 93 -7.06 16.38 -1.45
N LYS A 94 -7.83 16.22 -2.55
CA LYS A 94 -8.46 17.31 -3.29
C LYS A 94 -9.51 18.04 -2.45
N ALA A 95 -10.09 17.38 -1.47
CA ALA A 95 -11.03 17.96 -0.51
C ALA A 95 -10.47 19.14 0.31
N ARG A 96 -9.14 19.33 0.35
CA ARG A 96 -8.53 20.55 0.94
C ARG A 96 -8.94 21.83 0.23
N ASP A 97 -9.27 21.75 -1.06
CA ASP A 97 -9.75 22.88 -1.84
C ASP A 97 -11.21 23.15 -1.46
N ALA A 98 -11.45 24.27 -0.77
CA ALA A 98 -12.78 24.65 -0.31
C ALA A 98 -13.78 24.87 -1.46
N SER A 99 -13.31 25.14 -2.68
CA SER A 99 -14.14 25.28 -3.87
C SER A 99 -14.51 23.94 -4.50
N TYR A 100 -13.85 22.86 -4.12
CA TYR A 100 -14.09 21.54 -4.66
C TYR A 100 -15.38 20.94 -4.10
N ARG A 101 -16.28 20.52 -4.98
CA ARG A 101 -17.52 19.84 -4.59
C ARG A 101 -17.23 18.39 -4.26
N CYS A 102 -17.10 18.11 -2.97
CA CYS A 102 -16.71 16.80 -2.46
C CYS A 102 -17.90 15.99 -1.96
N CYS A 103 -17.95 14.64 -2.06
CA CYS A 103 -17.05 13.80 -2.82
C CYS A 103 -17.91 12.82 -3.63
N THR A 104 -17.42 12.31 -4.72
CA THR A 104 -18.23 11.45 -5.62
C THR A 104 -17.48 10.25 -6.18
N PHE A 105 -16.18 10.09 -5.89
CA PHE A 105 -15.40 8.93 -6.28
C PHE A 105 -15.91 7.65 -5.60
N ARG A 106 -15.80 6.55 -6.30
CA ARG A 106 -16.10 5.20 -5.80
C ARG A 106 -14.96 4.28 -6.17
N GLY A 107 -14.37 3.58 -5.20
CA GLY A 107 -13.39 2.53 -5.43
C GLY A 107 -13.93 1.46 -6.39
N SER A 108 -13.06 0.80 -7.13
CA SER A 108 -13.49 -0.28 -8.03
C SER A 108 -12.37 -1.29 -8.30
N VAL A 109 -12.77 -2.49 -8.75
CA VAL A 109 -11.90 -3.45 -9.41
C VAL A 109 -12.32 -3.58 -10.87
N VAL A 110 -11.35 -3.62 -11.78
CA VAL A 110 -11.59 -3.80 -13.22
C VAL A 110 -10.84 -5.03 -13.69
N ALA A 111 -11.53 -5.96 -14.35
CA ALA A 111 -10.93 -7.11 -14.99
C ALA A 111 -10.77 -6.89 -16.49
N PHE A 112 -9.64 -7.32 -17.01
CA PHE A 112 -9.28 -7.21 -18.41
C PHE A 112 -8.90 -8.57 -19.01
N ASP A 113 -9.14 -8.73 -20.29
CA ASP A 113 -8.35 -9.62 -21.10
C ASP A 113 -6.94 -9.04 -21.24
N ALA A 114 -5.95 -9.70 -20.67
CA ALA A 114 -4.58 -9.17 -20.56
C ALA A 114 -3.90 -9.01 -21.94
N ALA A 115 -4.29 -9.83 -22.94
CA ALA A 115 -3.70 -9.77 -24.26
C ALA A 115 -4.17 -8.55 -25.06
N SER A 116 -5.47 -8.22 -24.98
CA SER A 116 -6.11 -7.17 -25.79
C SER A 116 -6.38 -5.88 -25.03
N GLY A 117 -6.39 -5.92 -23.68
CA GLY A 117 -6.84 -4.82 -22.84
C GLY A 117 -8.36 -4.61 -22.83
N LYS A 118 -9.14 -5.55 -23.40
CA LYS A 118 -10.59 -5.47 -23.35
C LYS A 118 -11.09 -5.61 -21.92
N ILE A 119 -11.92 -4.67 -21.45
CA ILE A 119 -12.59 -4.76 -20.15
C ILE A 119 -13.59 -5.92 -20.20
N LEU A 120 -13.48 -6.85 -19.24
CA LEU A 120 -14.38 -7.97 -19.05
C LEU A 120 -15.52 -7.59 -18.11
N TRP A 121 -15.18 -6.97 -16.98
CA TRP A 121 -16.11 -6.42 -16.01
C TRP A 121 -15.47 -5.32 -15.17
N LYS A 122 -16.32 -4.47 -14.55
CA LYS A 122 -15.94 -3.47 -13.55
C LYS A 122 -16.94 -3.49 -12.42
N THR A 123 -16.45 -3.63 -11.19
CA THR A 123 -17.26 -3.62 -9.97
C THR A 123 -16.85 -2.46 -9.08
N TYR A 124 -17.80 -1.61 -8.77
CA TYR A 124 -17.63 -0.53 -7.79
C TYR A 124 -17.80 -1.06 -6.37
N THR A 125 -16.96 -0.61 -5.43
CA THR A 125 -17.10 -0.92 -4.01
C THR A 125 -18.40 -0.36 -3.44
N ILE A 126 -18.78 0.84 -3.83
CA ILE A 126 -20.04 1.48 -3.48
C ILE A 126 -20.96 1.45 -4.72
N ALA A 127 -22.03 0.66 -4.66
CA ALA A 127 -22.94 0.51 -5.79
C ALA A 127 -23.71 1.79 -6.12
N GLN A 128 -24.09 2.57 -5.10
CA GLN A 128 -24.88 3.79 -5.25
C GLN A 128 -24.03 4.95 -5.78
N GLU A 129 -24.58 5.72 -6.69
CA GLU A 129 -23.98 6.99 -7.08
C GLU A 129 -24.17 8.06 -6.00
N ALA A 130 -23.15 8.92 -5.85
CA ALA A 130 -23.18 9.99 -4.87
C ALA A 130 -24.32 10.99 -5.19
N LYS A 131 -25.06 11.37 -4.15
CA LYS A 131 -26.13 12.38 -4.18
C LYS A 131 -25.85 13.48 -3.15
N PRO A 132 -26.54 14.63 -3.21
CA PRO A 132 -26.47 15.60 -2.12
C PRO A 132 -26.81 14.93 -0.78
N GLY A 133 -25.87 14.99 0.16
CA GLY A 133 -25.93 14.29 1.45
C GLY A 133 -25.98 15.24 2.64
N ALA A 134 -25.30 14.88 3.73
CA ALA A 134 -25.17 15.70 4.92
C ALA A 134 -24.34 16.96 4.67
N LEU A 135 -24.50 17.96 5.53
CA LEU A 135 -23.59 19.10 5.57
C LEU A 135 -22.27 18.67 6.20
N SER A 136 -21.17 19.27 5.73
CA SER A 136 -19.85 19.12 6.32
C SER A 136 -19.80 19.71 7.75
N THR A 137 -18.69 19.48 8.43
CA THR A 137 -18.42 20.12 9.75
C THR A 137 -18.41 21.66 9.68
N ALA A 138 -18.13 22.23 8.49
CA ALA A 138 -18.14 23.66 8.23
C ALA A 138 -19.46 24.17 7.58
N GLY A 139 -20.47 23.30 7.46
CA GLY A 139 -21.78 23.67 6.93
C GLY A 139 -21.90 23.61 5.39
N SER A 140 -20.91 23.12 4.66
CA SER A 140 -20.96 22.96 3.20
C SER A 140 -21.75 21.74 2.77
N GLN A 141 -22.46 21.83 1.63
CA GLN A 141 -23.16 20.68 1.06
C GLN A 141 -22.19 19.62 0.55
N MET A 142 -22.21 18.44 1.15
CA MET A 142 -21.43 17.29 0.72
C MET A 142 -22.22 16.44 -0.28
N MET A 143 -21.48 15.68 -1.09
CA MET A 143 -22.00 14.64 -1.96
C MET A 143 -21.62 13.28 -1.37
N GLY A 144 -22.47 12.27 -1.51
CA GLY A 144 -22.18 10.91 -1.01
C GLY A 144 -23.26 9.88 -1.29
N PRO A 145 -22.98 8.60 -1.00
CA PRO A 145 -21.73 8.07 -0.46
C PRO A 145 -20.57 8.11 -1.46
N SER A 146 -19.33 8.13 -0.97
CA SER A 146 -18.12 8.12 -1.80
C SER A 146 -16.93 7.52 -1.04
N GLY A 147 -15.82 7.20 -1.72
CA GLY A 147 -14.65 6.59 -1.14
C GLY A 147 -14.58 5.08 -1.32
N ALA A 148 -14.27 4.35 -0.26
CA ALA A 148 -13.99 2.92 -0.25
C ALA A 148 -13.02 2.50 -1.38
N ALA A 149 -11.95 3.27 -1.51
CA ALA A 149 -10.92 3.10 -2.53
C ALA A 149 -10.15 1.77 -2.33
N ILE A 150 -9.71 1.16 -3.45
CA ILE A 150 -8.83 -0.02 -3.39
C ILE A 150 -7.46 0.42 -3.84
N TRP A 151 -6.50 0.48 -2.91
CA TRP A 151 -5.15 0.95 -3.19
C TRP A 151 -4.05 -0.07 -2.85
N SER A 152 -4.47 -1.31 -2.54
CA SER A 152 -3.67 -2.52 -2.40
C SER A 152 -3.90 -3.49 -3.58
N ALA A 153 -3.02 -4.47 -3.76
CA ALA A 153 -3.16 -5.48 -4.80
C ALA A 153 -4.29 -6.47 -4.46
N PRO A 154 -5.13 -6.87 -5.44
CA PRO A 154 -6.07 -7.97 -5.25
C PRO A 154 -5.36 -9.30 -5.00
N THR A 155 -5.90 -10.13 -4.12
CA THR A 155 -5.42 -11.49 -3.85
C THR A 155 -6.36 -12.50 -4.49
N TYR A 156 -5.81 -13.36 -5.36
CA TYR A 156 -6.60 -14.39 -6.05
C TYR A 156 -6.53 -15.73 -5.32
N ASP A 157 -7.69 -16.33 -5.16
CA ASP A 157 -7.89 -17.68 -4.64
C ASP A 157 -8.32 -18.63 -5.77
N SER A 158 -7.43 -19.52 -6.16
CA SER A 158 -7.70 -20.50 -7.21
C SER A 158 -8.68 -21.58 -6.79
N ALA A 159 -8.81 -21.89 -5.50
CA ALA A 159 -9.71 -22.92 -5.01
C ALA A 159 -11.17 -22.49 -5.07
N SER A 160 -11.47 -21.26 -4.64
CA SER A 160 -12.83 -20.71 -4.65
C SER A 160 -13.14 -19.82 -5.87
N GLN A 161 -12.17 -19.57 -6.75
CA GLN A 161 -12.27 -18.65 -7.90
C GLN A 161 -12.70 -17.24 -7.47
N ARG A 162 -12.16 -16.76 -6.36
CA ARG A 162 -12.46 -15.45 -5.77
C ARG A 162 -11.26 -14.51 -5.81
N LEU A 163 -11.57 -13.23 -5.83
CA LEU A 163 -10.64 -12.15 -5.57
C LEU A 163 -10.97 -11.54 -4.21
N TYR A 164 -9.96 -11.44 -3.35
CA TYR A 164 -10.06 -10.68 -2.12
C TYR A 164 -9.39 -9.33 -2.30
N VAL A 165 -10.09 -8.27 -1.90
CA VAL A 165 -9.58 -6.91 -1.88
C VAL A 165 -9.87 -6.27 -0.53
N THR A 166 -9.04 -5.31 -0.16
CA THR A 166 -9.23 -4.51 1.04
C THR A 166 -9.49 -3.07 0.63
N THR A 167 -10.33 -2.36 1.38
CA THR A 167 -10.76 -1.01 1.06
C THR A 167 -10.31 0.01 2.10
N GLY A 168 -10.18 1.26 1.67
CA GLY A 168 -10.04 2.39 2.55
C GLY A 168 -11.40 2.93 3.02
N ASP A 169 -11.35 4.06 3.70
CA ASP A 169 -12.46 4.75 4.29
C ASP A 169 -13.47 5.31 3.28
N ASN A 170 -14.60 5.82 3.77
CA ASN A 170 -15.46 6.69 2.99
C ASN A 170 -14.87 8.12 2.95
N TYR A 171 -15.07 8.85 1.85
CA TYR A 171 -14.69 10.28 1.75
C TYR A 171 -15.84 11.22 2.15
N SER A 172 -17.05 10.69 2.28
CA SER A 172 -18.24 11.46 2.63
C SER A 172 -19.34 10.60 3.24
N ASP A 173 -20.24 11.26 3.97
CA ASP A 173 -21.47 10.65 4.47
C ASP A 173 -22.50 10.40 3.33
N PRO A 174 -23.39 9.38 3.47
CA PRO A 174 -23.40 8.40 4.54
C PRO A 174 -22.25 7.41 4.40
N THR A 175 -21.75 6.91 5.52
CA THR A 175 -20.78 5.81 5.53
C THR A 175 -21.41 4.52 5.03
N THR A 176 -20.60 3.64 4.45
CA THR A 176 -21.06 2.37 3.86
C THR A 176 -20.33 1.19 4.49
N GLU A 177 -20.92 0.01 4.42
CA GLU A 177 -20.30 -1.24 4.91
C GLU A 177 -19.15 -1.72 4.01
N MET A 178 -18.87 -1.01 2.91
CA MET A 178 -17.82 -1.34 1.94
C MET A 178 -16.52 -0.60 2.22
N SER A 179 -16.49 0.35 3.16
CA SER A 179 -15.27 1.02 3.63
C SER A 179 -14.60 0.24 4.74
N ASP A 180 -13.28 0.34 4.84
CA ASP A 180 -12.49 -0.34 5.87
C ASP A 180 -12.81 -1.83 5.99
N ALA A 181 -12.91 -2.48 4.86
CA ALA A 181 -13.50 -3.80 4.72
C ALA A 181 -12.63 -4.75 3.88
N PHE A 182 -12.83 -6.04 4.11
CA PHE A 182 -12.48 -7.08 3.15
C PHE A 182 -13.68 -7.35 2.25
N LEU A 183 -13.46 -7.44 0.96
CA LEU A 183 -14.47 -7.81 -0.03
C LEU A 183 -14.01 -9.05 -0.77
N ALA A 184 -14.92 -10.01 -0.97
CA ALA A 184 -14.71 -11.16 -1.83
C ALA A 184 -15.55 -11.02 -3.09
N LEU A 185 -14.90 -11.02 -4.24
CA LEU A 185 -15.52 -10.90 -5.55
C LEU A 185 -15.34 -12.20 -6.33
N GLY A 186 -16.34 -12.58 -7.11
CA GLY A 186 -16.19 -13.67 -8.10
C GLY A 186 -15.20 -13.25 -9.19
N ALA A 187 -14.09 -13.97 -9.37
CA ALA A 187 -13.05 -13.60 -10.34
C ALA A 187 -13.55 -13.56 -11.79
N GLY A 188 -14.50 -14.41 -12.14
CA GLY A 188 -15.08 -14.46 -13.50
C GLY A 188 -16.13 -13.39 -13.78
N SER A 189 -16.89 -12.92 -12.78
CA SER A 189 -18.05 -12.03 -12.97
C SER A 189 -17.91 -10.67 -12.31
N GLY A 190 -17.05 -10.56 -11.29
CA GLY A 190 -16.94 -9.37 -10.45
C GLY A 190 -18.06 -9.24 -9.40
N ASP A 191 -18.95 -10.22 -9.29
CA ASP A 191 -20.04 -10.17 -8.32
C ASP A 191 -19.53 -10.25 -6.89
N LEU A 192 -20.09 -9.42 -6.00
CA LEU A 192 -19.77 -9.45 -4.58
C LEU A 192 -20.32 -10.73 -3.94
N ALA A 193 -19.44 -11.58 -3.44
CA ALA A 193 -19.81 -12.78 -2.69
C ALA A 193 -20.09 -12.47 -1.22
N TRP A 194 -19.23 -11.70 -0.58
CA TRP A 194 -19.39 -11.21 0.78
C TRP A 194 -18.52 -9.97 1.03
N ALA A 195 -18.89 -9.21 2.05
CA ALA A 195 -18.12 -8.10 2.60
C ALA A 195 -18.00 -8.25 4.10
N ARG A 196 -16.84 -7.89 4.66
CA ARG A 196 -16.58 -7.85 6.09
C ARG A 196 -15.95 -6.53 6.47
N GLN A 197 -16.77 -5.59 6.96
CA GLN A 197 -16.30 -4.32 7.49
C GLN A 197 -15.62 -4.52 8.84
N ILE A 198 -14.49 -3.87 9.06
CA ILE A 198 -13.73 -3.94 10.32
C ILE A 198 -13.88 -2.65 11.13
N THR A 199 -13.84 -1.51 10.47
CA THR A 199 -14.11 -0.21 11.11
C THR A 199 -15.35 0.40 10.51
N SER A 200 -16.40 0.57 11.31
CA SER A 200 -17.65 1.19 10.88
C SER A 200 -17.66 2.69 11.17
N GLY A 201 -18.38 3.44 10.34
CA GLY A 201 -18.57 4.88 10.56
C GLY A 201 -17.35 5.73 10.23
N ASP A 202 -16.34 5.17 9.55
CA ASP A 202 -15.17 5.91 9.13
C ASP A 202 -15.47 6.65 7.82
N ALA A 203 -15.46 7.98 7.91
CA ALA A 203 -15.46 8.85 6.74
C ALA A 203 -14.51 10.01 7.01
N PHE A 204 -13.51 10.14 6.15
CA PHE A 204 -12.44 11.10 6.32
C PHE A 204 -12.04 11.76 5.00
N THR A 205 -11.58 12.99 5.08
CA THR A 205 -10.81 13.68 4.04
C THR A 205 -9.68 14.47 4.67
N VAL A 206 -8.68 14.82 3.87
CA VAL A 206 -7.57 15.66 4.35
C VAL A 206 -8.00 17.07 4.77
N ALA A 207 -9.26 17.46 4.53
CA ALA A 207 -9.86 18.70 5.05
C ALA A 207 -10.23 18.62 6.55
N CYS A 208 -10.30 17.42 7.13
CA CYS A 208 -10.71 17.21 8.52
C CYS A 208 -9.65 17.70 9.53
N PRO A 209 -10.09 18.11 10.74
CA PRO A 209 -11.46 18.05 11.25
C PRO A 209 -12.30 19.32 11.00
N LYS A 210 -11.77 20.38 10.44
CA LYS A 210 -12.42 21.70 10.41
C LYS A 210 -12.63 22.29 9.01
N GLY A 211 -12.18 21.59 7.96
CA GLY A 211 -12.31 22.08 6.59
C GLY A 211 -13.74 21.97 6.03
N MET A 212 -14.04 22.76 4.99
CA MET A 212 -15.37 22.79 4.37
C MET A 212 -15.81 21.43 3.81
N ASN A 213 -14.87 20.60 3.39
CA ASN A 213 -15.12 19.29 2.83
C ASN A 213 -14.82 18.13 3.80
N CYS A 214 -14.81 18.38 5.12
CA CYS A 214 -14.73 17.31 6.10
C CYS A 214 -16.13 16.72 6.34
N PRO A 215 -16.34 15.40 6.20
CA PRO A 215 -17.62 14.78 6.48
C PRO A 215 -18.03 14.96 7.94
N LYS A 216 -19.33 14.90 8.21
CA LYS A 216 -19.86 15.05 9.57
C LYS A 216 -19.40 13.91 10.49
N SER A 217 -19.27 12.71 9.97
CA SER A 217 -18.77 11.54 10.71
C SER A 217 -17.34 11.72 11.20
N ASN A 218 -16.48 12.41 10.42
CA ASN A 218 -15.09 12.74 10.77
C ASN A 218 -14.37 11.56 11.45
N GLY A 219 -14.25 10.45 10.73
CA GLY A 219 -13.68 9.22 11.24
C GLY A 219 -12.15 9.24 11.39
N PRO A 220 -11.57 8.14 11.89
CA PRO A 220 -10.15 8.07 12.23
C PRO A 220 -9.19 7.88 11.06
N ASP A 221 -9.66 7.62 9.83
CA ASP A 221 -8.84 7.29 8.66
C ASP A 221 -8.07 5.96 8.87
N PHE A 222 -8.81 4.89 9.09
CA PHE A 222 -8.26 3.56 9.40
C PHE A 222 -8.25 2.60 8.21
N ASP A 223 -7.88 3.10 7.05
CA ASP A 223 -7.77 2.31 5.83
C ASP A 223 -7.05 0.97 5.99
N PHE A 224 -7.41 0.02 5.12
CA PHE A 224 -6.56 -1.08 4.75
C PHE A 224 -5.68 -0.69 3.55
N GLY A 225 -4.41 -0.34 3.80
CA GLY A 225 -3.41 -0.12 2.74
C GLY A 225 -2.69 -1.39 2.33
N SER A 226 -2.85 -2.44 3.10
CA SER A 226 -2.22 -3.74 2.90
C SER A 226 -3.13 -4.66 2.10
N SER A 227 -2.55 -5.40 1.16
CA SER A 227 -3.23 -6.54 0.53
C SER A 227 -3.51 -7.62 1.58
N ALA A 228 -4.63 -8.32 1.43
CA ALA A 228 -4.88 -9.49 2.24
C ALA A 228 -3.96 -10.66 1.83
N VAL A 229 -3.39 -11.35 2.78
CA VAL A 229 -2.61 -12.58 2.57
C VAL A 229 -3.54 -13.78 2.77
N LEU A 230 -3.64 -14.61 1.76
CA LEU A 230 -4.35 -15.91 1.85
C LEU A 230 -3.32 -17.00 2.12
N ALA A 231 -3.52 -17.74 3.20
CA ALA A 231 -2.62 -18.83 3.59
C ALA A 231 -3.41 -20.11 3.93
N SER A 232 -2.72 -21.25 3.82
CA SER A 232 -3.22 -22.55 4.27
C SER A 232 -2.76 -22.82 5.70
N LEU A 233 -3.62 -23.36 6.52
CA LEU A 233 -3.32 -23.78 7.88
C LEU A 233 -2.89 -25.25 7.94
N SER A 234 -2.26 -25.65 9.04
CA SER A 234 -1.75 -27.00 9.24
C SER A 234 -2.84 -28.08 9.28
N ASP A 235 -4.05 -27.72 9.64
CA ASP A 235 -5.24 -28.60 9.68
C ASP A 235 -5.94 -28.73 8.31
N GLY A 236 -5.44 -28.05 7.28
CA GLY A 236 -6.03 -28.00 5.95
C GLY A 236 -7.06 -26.87 5.77
N GLY A 237 -7.35 -26.09 6.81
CA GLY A 237 -8.13 -24.86 6.74
C GLY A 237 -7.39 -23.75 6.01
N ARG A 238 -8.07 -22.64 5.78
CA ARG A 238 -7.50 -21.46 5.13
C ARG A 238 -7.78 -20.21 5.94
N ILE A 239 -6.90 -19.26 5.84
CA ILE A 239 -7.04 -17.99 6.57
C ILE A 239 -6.68 -16.82 5.64
N LEU A 240 -7.45 -15.74 5.73
CA LEU A 240 -7.24 -14.50 5.01
C LEU A 240 -6.91 -13.40 6.01
N VAL A 241 -5.72 -12.81 5.92
CA VAL A 241 -5.22 -11.88 6.95
C VAL A 241 -4.78 -10.56 6.33
N ALA A 242 -5.14 -9.44 6.96
CA ALA A 242 -4.58 -8.13 6.65
C ALA A 242 -4.41 -7.27 7.90
N GLY A 243 -3.46 -6.34 7.83
CA GLY A 243 -3.28 -5.29 8.82
C GLY A 243 -3.93 -3.99 8.39
N GLN A 244 -4.36 -3.19 9.34
CA GLN A 244 -5.07 -1.92 9.15
C GLN A 244 -4.31 -0.76 9.81
N LYS A 245 -4.50 0.46 9.32
CA LYS A 245 -3.97 1.69 9.95
C LYS A 245 -4.40 1.86 11.42
N SER A 246 -5.48 1.20 11.84
CA SER A 246 -5.90 1.15 13.25
C SER A 246 -4.90 0.49 14.18
N GLY A 247 -3.87 -0.17 13.66
CA GLY A 247 -2.94 -1.01 14.41
C GLY A 247 -3.52 -2.38 14.78
N VAL A 248 -4.62 -2.78 14.16
CA VAL A 248 -5.23 -4.10 14.34
C VAL A 248 -4.95 -4.96 13.11
N VAL A 249 -4.51 -6.18 13.35
CA VAL A 249 -4.45 -7.25 12.35
C VAL A 249 -5.71 -8.09 12.50
N THR A 250 -6.39 -8.37 11.39
CA THR A 250 -7.61 -9.17 11.36
C THR A 250 -7.42 -10.38 10.48
N ALA A 251 -7.78 -11.53 10.97
CA ALA A 251 -7.82 -12.80 10.26
C ALA A 251 -9.27 -13.29 10.10
N LEU A 252 -9.59 -13.69 8.89
CA LEU A 252 -10.91 -14.13 8.48
C LEU A 252 -10.86 -15.56 7.94
N ASP A 253 -11.97 -16.27 8.10
CA ASP A 253 -12.22 -17.53 7.38
C ASP A 253 -12.82 -17.20 5.99
N PRO A 254 -12.07 -17.41 4.90
CA PRO A 254 -12.55 -17.07 3.56
C PRO A 254 -13.66 -18.00 3.07
N ASP A 255 -13.80 -19.19 3.65
CA ASP A 255 -14.75 -20.21 3.25
C ASP A 255 -16.11 -20.08 3.96
N HIS A 256 -16.12 -19.40 5.10
CA HIS A 256 -17.33 -19.13 5.89
C HIS A 256 -17.73 -17.65 5.85
N GLY A 257 -17.77 -17.03 4.64
CA GLY A 257 -18.30 -15.68 4.47
C GLY A 257 -17.46 -14.56 5.10
N GLY A 258 -16.18 -14.80 5.31
CA GLY A 258 -15.29 -13.83 5.95
C GLY A 258 -15.57 -13.68 7.45
N GLU A 259 -15.96 -14.73 8.15
CA GLU A 259 -16.08 -14.71 9.63
C GLU A 259 -14.73 -14.40 10.26
N ILE A 260 -14.74 -13.56 11.31
CA ILE A 260 -13.52 -13.20 12.04
C ILE A 260 -13.05 -14.39 12.86
N VAL A 261 -11.84 -14.89 12.55
CA VAL A 261 -11.19 -15.96 13.33
C VAL A 261 -10.50 -15.36 14.53
N TRP A 262 -9.67 -14.33 14.30
CA TRP A 262 -9.02 -13.60 15.38
C TRP A 262 -8.71 -12.16 14.97
N GLN A 263 -8.50 -11.32 15.99
CA GLN A 263 -8.00 -9.96 15.85
C GLN A 263 -6.90 -9.71 16.87
N LYS A 264 -5.81 -9.04 16.47
CA LYS A 264 -4.70 -8.69 17.33
C LYS A 264 -4.30 -7.23 17.12
N ARG A 265 -4.30 -6.46 18.21
CA ARG A 265 -3.71 -5.13 18.20
C ARG A 265 -2.19 -5.24 18.35
N VAL A 266 -1.45 -4.67 17.38
CA VAL A 266 0.01 -4.64 17.31
C VAL A 266 0.57 -3.23 17.45
N GLY A 267 -0.26 -2.21 17.26
CA GLY A 267 0.11 -0.80 17.31
C GLY A 267 -0.99 0.09 17.87
N ASN A 268 -0.70 1.38 18.06
CA ASN A 268 -1.68 2.38 18.49
C ASN A 268 -2.61 2.79 17.35
N GLY A 269 -2.08 2.77 16.13
CA GLY A 269 -2.78 3.21 14.93
C GLY A 269 -2.81 4.72 14.75
N GLY A 270 -3.37 5.14 13.64
CA GLY A 270 -3.51 6.53 13.22
C GLY A 270 -3.49 6.63 11.69
N LYS A 271 -3.69 7.83 11.16
CA LYS A 271 -3.69 8.10 9.70
C LYS A 271 -2.41 7.64 8.99
N LEU A 272 -1.28 7.70 9.67
CA LEU A 272 0.04 7.21 9.22
C LEU A 272 0.57 6.12 10.16
N GLY A 273 -0.27 5.60 11.03
CA GLY A 273 0.05 4.59 12.04
C GLY A 273 -0.39 3.19 11.66
N GLY A 274 -0.24 2.27 12.58
CA GLY A 274 -0.62 0.87 12.43
C GLY A 274 0.14 0.14 11.33
N VAL A 275 -0.56 -0.68 10.56
CA VAL A 275 -0.01 -1.46 9.45
C VAL A 275 -0.34 -0.75 8.13
N GLN A 276 0.69 -0.21 7.47
CA GLN A 276 0.51 0.67 6.31
C GLN A 276 0.45 -0.09 4.98
N TRP A 277 1.48 -0.88 4.64
CA TRP A 277 1.65 -1.32 3.25
C TRP A 277 1.55 -2.82 3.03
N GLY A 278 1.87 -3.64 4.00
CA GLY A 278 1.73 -5.07 3.82
C GLY A 278 2.39 -5.91 4.90
N VAL A 279 1.80 -7.08 5.09
CA VAL A 279 2.28 -8.15 5.96
C VAL A 279 2.84 -9.29 5.11
N ALA A 280 3.67 -10.14 5.69
CA ALA A 280 4.14 -11.37 5.05
C ALA A 280 3.83 -12.56 5.95
N ALA A 281 3.65 -13.74 5.36
CA ALA A 281 3.46 -14.99 6.10
C ALA A 281 4.40 -16.07 5.60
N ASP A 282 4.80 -16.95 6.51
CA ASP A 282 5.31 -18.29 6.20
C ASP A 282 4.24 -19.35 6.54
N GLU A 283 4.63 -20.61 6.63
CA GLU A 283 3.71 -21.71 6.92
C GLU A 283 3.02 -21.62 8.28
N ASN A 284 3.63 -20.92 9.28
CA ASN A 284 3.18 -20.91 10.66
C ASN A 284 2.93 -19.50 11.21
N ASN A 285 3.63 -18.51 10.70
CA ASN A 285 3.68 -17.17 11.27
C ASN A 285 3.31 -16.09 10.28
N LEU A 286 2.73 -15.03 10.81
CA LEU A 286 2.49 -13.76 10.16
C LEU A 286 3.49 -12.72 10.69
N TYR A 287 4.14 -11.99 9.80
CA TYR A 287 5.10 -10.93 10.13
C TYR A 287 4.51 -9.57 9.84
N VAL A 288 4.52 -8.69 10.84
CA VAL A 288 3.80 -7.42 10.81
C VAL A 288 4.73 -6.29 11.26
N ALA A 289 5.05 -5.39 10.36
CA ALA A 289 5.74 -4.14 10.68
C ALA A 289 4.73 -3.06 11.07
N VAL A 290 5.08 -2.27 12.10
CA VAL A 290 4.19 -1.23 12.64
C VAL A 290 4.81 0.15 12.45
N SER A 291 4.05 1.03 11.80
CA SER A 291 4.44 2.40 11.49
C SER A 291 4.42 3.31 12.74
N ASP A 292 3.26 3.64 13.23
CA ASP A 292 2.98 4.47 14.41
C ASP A 292 3.90 5.70 14.62
N PRO A 293 4.16 6.54 13.58
CA PRO A 293 4.96 7.73 13.75
C PRO A 293 4.20 8.74 14.63
N LYS A 294 4.93 9.46 15.47
CA LYS A 294 4.38 10.58 16.24
C LYS A 294 4.98 11.90 15.75
N PHE A 295 4.14 12.90 15.68
CA PHE A 295 4.50 14.23 15.21
C PHE A 295 4.19 15.27 16.28
N HIS A 296 5.12 16.20 16.47
CA HIS A 296 4.94 17.34 17.37
C HIS A 296 4.98 18.63 16.56
N PRO A 297 3.99 19.56 16.74
CA PRO A 297 4.09 20.89 16.17
C PRO A 297 5.31 21.63 16.74
N VAL A 298 6.10 22.23 15.87
CA VAL A 298 7.32 22.96 16.23
C VAL A 298 7.46 24.22 15.37
N GLU A 299 8.37 25.12 15.80
CA GLU A 299 8.74 26.28 14.99
C GLU A 299 9.46 25.86 13.70
N PRO A 300 9.27 26.58 12.58
CA PRO A 300 9.87 26.24 11.28
C PRO A 300 11.41 26.17 11.28
N THR A 301 12.06 26.83 12.24
CA THR A 301 13.52 26.87 12.42
C THR A 301 14.07 25.66 13.18
N THR A 302 13.20 24.80 13.71
CA THR A 302 13.63 23.60 14.46
C THR A 302 14.38 22.62 13.54
N PRO A 303 15.59 22.17 13.93
CA PRO A 303 16.33 21.17 13.14
C PRO A 303 15.50 19.90 12.90
N GLY A 304 15.45 19.42 11.66
CA GLY A 304 14.65 18.25 11.27
C GLY A 304 13.14 18.51 11.11
N ALA A 305 12.68 19.73 11.33
CA ALA A 305 11.28 20.10 11.15
C ALA A 305 10.86 20.06 9.66
N GLN A 306 9.65 19.60 9.42
CA GLN A 306 9.10 19.44 8.07
C GLN A 306 7.75 20.17 7.96
N SER A 307 7.56 20.91 6.87
CA SER A 307 6.27 21.50 6.53
C SER A 307 5.36 20.46 5.88
N LEU A 308 4.07 20.50 6.20
CA LEU A 308 3.04 19.67 5.54
C LEU A 308 2.75 20.07 4.08
N GLY A 309 3.52 21.02 3.54
CA GLY A 309 3.43 21.49 2.16
C GLY A 309 3.47 23.00 2.03
N PRO A 310 3.60 23.52 0.80
CA PRO A 310 3.84 24.95 0.55
C PRO A 310 2.78 25.91 1.09
N ALA A 311 1.56 25.44 1.29
CA ALA A 311 0.44 26.21 1.82
C ALA A 311 0.16 25.95 3.30
N SER A 312 0.97 25.13 3.98
CA SER A 312 0.76 24.79 5.39
C SER A 312 1.52 25.74 6.29
N SER A 313 0.81 26.33 7.26
CA SER A 313 1.43 27.07 8.38
C SER A 313 1.91 26.13 9.49
N VAL A 314 1.66 24.83 9.37
CA VAL A 314 2.03 23.83 10.37
C VAL A 314 3.34 23.18 9.99
N THR A 315 4.31 23.26 10.89
CA THR A 315 5.57 22.55 10.82
C THR A 315 5.60 21.48 11.91
N LEU A 316 6.01 20.29 11.53
CA LEU A 316 6.02 19.13 12.40
C LEU A 316 7.45 18.58 12.55
N LEU A 317 7.76 18.11 13.74
CA LEU A 317 8.93 17.30 14.02
C LEU A 317 8.47 15.86 14.35
N ILE A 318 9.14 14.88 13.78
CA ILE A 318 8.93 13.48 14.13
C ILE A 318 9.60 13.17 15.46
N ASP A 319 8.91 12.39 16.29
CA ASP A 319 9.48 11.85 17.53
C ASP A 319 10.41 10.68 17.21
N SER A 320 11.71 10.87 17.36
CA SER A 320 12.75 9.88 17.11
C SER A 320 12.72 8.65 18.04
N ASN A 321 11.89 8.68 19.08
CA ASN A 321 11.70 7.58 20.03
C ASN A 321 10.35 6.85 19.85
N ALA A 322 9.48 7.35 18.98
CA ALA A 322 8.17 6.73 18.75
C ALA A 322 8.24 5.70 17.62
N GLY A 323 8.50 4.46 17.96
CA GLY A 323 8.49 3.33 17.04
C GLY A 323 8.07 2.07 17.77
N VAL A 324 7.38 1.16 17.08
CA VAL A 324 6.91 -0.11 17.66
C VAL A 324 7.85 -1.26 17.28
N GLY A 325 8.12 -1.42 15.99
CA GLY A 325 8.99 -2.48 15.49
C GLY A 325 8.25 -3.56 14.70
N LEU A 326 8.83 -4.76 14.67
CA LEU A 326 8.35 -5.92 13.93
C LEU A 326 7.79 -6.99 14.88
N TRP A 327 6.64 -7.55 14.50
CA TRP A 327 5.96 -8.62 15.22
C TRP A 327 5.95 -9.90 14.40
N ALA A 328 6.04 -11.05 15.08
CA ALA A 328 5.59 -12.33 14.55
C ALA A 328 4.40 -12.83 15.38
N LEU A 329 3.34 -13.18 14.68
CA LEU A 329 2.12 -13.73 15.25
C LEU A 329 1.91 -15.14 14.71
N LYS A 330 1.38 -16.06 15.49
CA LYS A 330 0.90 -17.33 14.96
C LYS A 330 -0.21 -17.09 13.96
N LEU A 331 -0.06 -17.65 12.77
CA LEU A 331 -1.02 -17.45 11.68
C LEU A 331 -2.43 -17.95 12.06
N GLU A 332 -2.52 -19.07 12.75
CA GLU A 332 -3.77 -19.72 13.15
C GLU A 332 -4.53 -18.97 14.25
N THR A 333 -3.82 -18.38 15.24
CA THR A 333 -4.45 -17.87 16.48
C THR A 333 -4.23 -16.37 16.73
N GLY A 334 -3.29 -15.72 16.02
CA GLY A 334 -2.88 -14.34 16.29
C GLY A 334 -2.06 -14.16 17.58
N GLU A 335 -1.67 -15.26 18.26
CA GLU A 335 -0.79 -15.19 19.42
C GLU A 335 0.59 -14.67 19.06
N GLU A 336 1.16 -13.83 19.93
CA GLU A 336 2.52 -13.34 19.78
C GLU A 336 3.55 -14.48 19.88
N VAL A 337 4.38 -14.63 18.84
CA VAL A 337 5.54 -15.53 18.88
C VAL A 337 6.74 -14.77 19.39
N TRP A 338 7.02 -13.61 18.80
CA TRP A 338 8.02 -12.68 19.25
C TRP A 338 7.69 -11.26 18.78
N ARG A 339 8.33 -10.30 19.43
CA ARG A 339 8.30 -8.90 19.03
C ARG A 339 9.70 -8.31 19.16
N THR A 340 10.20 -7.67 18.12
CA THR A 340 11.45 -6.95 18.12
C THR A 340 11.20 -5.46 18.05
N PRO A 341 11.38 -4.70 19.12
CA PRO A 341 11.28 -3.26 19.11
C PRO A 341 12.27 -2.66 18.09
N HIS A 342 11.87 -1.55 17.48
CA HIS A 342 12.79 -0.78 16.64
C HIS A 342 14.00 -0.32 17.48
N PRO A 343 15.25 -0.40 16.97
CA PRO A 343 16.44 0.02 17.74
C PRO A 343 16.44 1.50 18.17
N GLY A 344 15.56 2.31 17.61
CA GLY A 344 15.50 3.76 17.83
C GLY A 344 16.36 4.53 16.82
N CYS A 345 16.22 5.84 16.81
CA CYS A 345 17.00 6.76 15.98
C CYS A 345 18.06 7.52 16.79
N GLY A 346 18.12 7.35 18.11
CA GLY A 346 18.92 8.21 18.96
C GLY A 346 18.52 9.68 18.84
N ASP A 347 19.50 10.57 18.87
CA ASP A 347 19.31 12.03 18.80
C ASP A 347 19.39 12.58 17.35
N VAL A 348 19.09 11.76 16.33
CA VAL A 348 19.14 12.17 14.92
C VAL A 348 17.87 12.97 14.57
N PRO A 349 17.97 14.29 14.34
CA PRO A 349 16.80 15.10 14.03
C PRO A 349 16.10 14.67 12.74
N GLY A 350 14.76 14.54 12.80
CA GLY A 350 13.95 14.15 11.64
C GLY A 350 14.01 12.68 11.28
N CYS A 351 14.74 11.85 12.02
CA CYS A 351 14.69 10.41 11.88
C CYS A 351 13.43 9.85 12.54
N SER A 352 12.79 8.88 11.90
CA SER A 352 11.63 8.18 12.41
C SER A 352 11.90 6.70 12.59
N PRO A 353 11.65 6.13 13.77
CA PRO A 353 11.77 4.69 14.02
C PRO A 353 10.53 3.90 13.55
N ALA A 354 9.63 4.51 12.80
CA ALA A 354 8.46 3.81 12.25
C ALA A 354 8.88 2.82 11.15
N GLN A 355 8.38 1.59 11.23
CA GLN A 355 8.56 0.56 10.19
C GLN A 355 7.31 0.53 9.32
N SER A 356 7.29 1.34 8.26
CA SER A 356 6.12 1.53 7.41
C SER A 356 6.11 0.62 6.18
N ALA A 357 7.27 0.26 5.65
CA ALA A 357 7.37 -0.53 4.42
C ALA A 357 6.72 -1.91 4.56
N ALA A 358 6.23 -2.45 3.45
CA ALA A 358 5.74 -3.82 3.38
C ALA A 358 6.84 -4.81 3.79
N VAL A 359 6.44 -5.85 4.51
CA VAL A 359 7.32 -6.92 4.97
C VAL A 359 7.49 -7.95 3.85
N SER A 360 8.70 -8.52 3.74
CA SER A 360 8.96 -9.65 2.86
C SER A 360 9.58 -10.79 3.68
N ALA A 361 9.14 -12.02 3.43
CA ALA A 361 9.67 -13.21 4.11
C ALA A 361 10.20 -14.23 3.10
N ILE A 362 11.30 -14.87 3.46
CA ILE A 362 11.86 -16.05 2.81
C ILE A 362 12.13 -17.10 3.89
N PRO A 363 12.41 -18.36 3.56
CA PRO A 363 12.74 -19.36 4.57
C PRO A 363 13.85 -18.89 5.52
N GLY A 364 13.52 -18.76 6.81
CA GLY A 364 14.42 -18.38 7.89
C GLY A 364 14.67 -16.87 8.09
N LEU A 365 14.27 -15.99 7.17
CA LEU A 365 14.50 -14.56 7.25
C LEU A 365 13.27 -13.72 6.93
N VAL A 366 13.15 -12.59 7.63
CA VAL A 366 12.11 -11.57 7.40
C VAL A 366 12.78 -10.22 7.17
N PHE A 367 12.44 -9.54 6.08
CA PHE A 367 12.96 -8.22 5.72
C PHE A 367 11.95 -7.14 6.02
N SER A 368 12.38 -6.08 6.70
CA SER A 368 11.55 -4.91 6.98
C SER A 368 12.37 -3.62 6.80
N GLY A 369 11.82 -2.69 6.04
CA GLY A 369 12.37 -1.36 5.86
C GLY A 369 11.73 -0.35 6.81
N GLY A 370 12.48 0.70 7.16
CA GLY A 370 12.02 1.74 8.07
C GLY A 370 12.13 3.16 7.51
N LEU A 371 11.38 4.07 8.11
CA LEU A 371 11.48 5.50 7.80
C LEU A 371 12.82 6.09 8.25
N ASP A 372 13.57 5.39 9.12
CA ASP A 372 14.95 5.69 9.48
C ASP A 372 15.95 5.44 8.34
N GLY A 373 15.49 4.83 7.23
CA GLY A 373 16.30 4.50 6.06
C GLY A 373 17.08 3.18 6.19
N HIS A 374 16.81 2.39 7.21
CA HIS A 374 17.43 1.08 7.38
C HIS A 374 16.59 -0.04 6.76
N LEU A 375 17.26 -0.94 6.04
CA LEU A 375 16.73 -2.26 5.70
C LEU A 375 17.31 -3.28 6.66
N ARG A 376 16.42 -3.99 7.38
CA ARG A 376 16.82 -5.02 8.35
C ARG A 376 16.33 -6.39 7.94
N ALA A 377 17.18 -7.41 8.17
CA ALA A 377 16.78 -8.81 8.11
C ALA A 377 16.75 -9.37 9.54
N TYR A 378 15.64 -10.04 9.85
CA TYR A 378 15.38 -10.66 11.14
C TYR A 378 15.33 -12.18 10.99
N LEU A 379 15.86 -12.92 11.96
CA LEU A 379 15.66 -14.36 12.03
C LEU A 379 14.18 -14.67 12.27
N ALA A 380 13.56 -15.44 11.39
CA ALA A 380 12.13 -15.75 11.45
C ALA A 380 11.73 -16.46 12.75
N GLU A 381 12.61 -17.29 13.30
CA GLU A 381 12.36 -18.06 14.53
C GLU A 381 12.38 -17.22 15.82
N SER A 382 13.18 -16.13 15.86
CA SER A 382 13.46 -15.42 17.12
C SER A 382 13.29 -13.90 17.05
N GLY A 383 13.11 -13.34 15.87
CA GLY A 383 13.07 -11.90 15.67
C GLY A 383 14.40 -11.18 15.85
N LYS A 384 15.50 -11.91 16.12
CA LYS A 384 16.82 -11.28 16.26
C LYS A 384 17.26 -10.66 14.94
N ILE A 385 17.74 -9.42 14.98
CA ILE A 385 18.32 -8.75 13.81
C ILE A 385 19.60 -9.49 13.42
N ALA A 386 19.58 -10.07 12.22
CA ALA A 386 20.71 -10.79 11.64
C ALA A 386 21.55 -9.89 10.73
N TRP A 387 20.93 -8.88 10.12
CA TRP A 387 21.58 -7.92 9.23
C TRP A 387 20.84 -6.58 9.31
N ASP A 388 21.60 -5.48 9.30
CA ASP A 388 21.08 -4.11 9.36
C ASP A 388 21.93 -3.22 8.44
N MET A 389 21.27 -2.56 7.48
CA MET A 389 21.91 -1.73 6.48
C MET A 389 21.29 -0.34 6.45
N ASP A 390 22.06 0.68 6.76
CA ASP A 390 21.68 2.07 6.50
C ASP A 390 21.77 2.34 4.99
N THR A 391 20.64 2.62 4.37
CA THR A 391 20.56 2.89 2.94
C THR A 391 20.61 4.37 2.61
N LYS A 392 20.70 5.25 3.60
CA LYS A 392 20.88 6.69 3.39
C LYS A 392 22.31 6.96 2.91
N GLY A 393 22.45 7.68 1.83
CA GLY A 393 23.77 8.01 1.29
C GLY A 393 23.71 8.39 -0.17
N ASP A 394 24.83 8.83 -0.69
CA ASP A 394 25.01 9.10 -2.11
C ASP A 394 25.66 7.90 -2.77
N TYR A 395 25.09 7.46 -3.89
CA TYR A 395 25.52 6.29 -4.63
C TYR A 395 25.92 6.66 -6.05
N GLN A 396 26.99 6.07 -6.55
CA GLN A 396 27.29 6.09 -7.98
C GLN A 396 26.52 4.95 -8.64
N GLY A 397 25.47 5.30 -9.36
CA GLY A 397 24.65 4.29 -10.05
C GLY A 397 25.45 3.62 -11.18
N VAL A 398 25.24 2.33 -11.38
CA VAL A 398 25.85 1.56 -12.49
C VAL A 398 25.50 2.10 -13.88
N ASN A 399 24.45 2.92 -13.97
CA ASN A 399 24.03 3.65 -15.18
C ASN A 399 24.69 5.03 -15.32
N GLY A 400 25.66 5.37 -14.46
CA GLY A 400 26.35 6.67 -14.46
C GLY A 400 25.56 7.83 -13.84
N VAL A 401 24.37 7.56 -13.29
CA VAL A 401 23.54 8.57 -12.59
C VAL A 401 23.84 8.52 -11.10
N VAL A 402 24.08 9.69 -10.49
CA VAL A 402 24.17 9.80 -9.04
C VAL A 402 22.79 9.58 -8.43
N ALA A 403 22.69 8.65 -7.51
CA ALA A 403 21.48 8.34 -6.78
C ALA A 403 21.65 8.66 -5.28
N LYS A 404 20.56 9.01 -4.64
CA LYS A 404 20.51 9.27 -3.20
C LYS A 404 19.55 8.30 -2.53
N GLY A 405 20.02 7.61 -1.50
CA GLY A 405 19.18 6.81 -0.63
C GLY A 405 18.50 7.66 0.44
N GLY A 406 17.47 7.10 1.06
CA GLY A 406 16.68 7.78 2.08
C GLY A 406 15.78 6.80 2.82
N SER A 407 14.60 7.23 3.22
CA SER A 407 13.63 6.38 3.91
C SER A 407 13.11 5.24 3.03
N ILE A 408 12.82 4.09 3.65
CA ILE A 408 12.17 2.96 2.99
C ILE A 408 10.70 2.95 3.45
N ASP A 409 9.79 3.17 2.48
CA ASP A 409 8.35 3.24 2.70
C ASP A 409 7.62 2.70 1.46
N GLY A 410 6.42 2.16 1.64
CA GLY A 410 5.64 1.56 0.55
C GLY A 410 6.10 0.15 0.24
N GLY A 411 6.77 -0.06 -0.90
CA GLY A 411 7.22 -1.39 -1.32
C GLY A 411 8.30 -1.96 -0.40
N GLY A 412 8.17 -3.23 -0.05
CA GLY A 412 9.19 -3.98 0.70
C GLY A 412 10.38 -4.42 -0.16
N ALA A 413 11.31 -5.13 0.47
CA ALA A 413 12.42 -5.75 -0.25
C ALA A 413 11.93 -6.88 -1.15
N VAL A 414 12.51 -7.00 -2.33
CA VAL A 414 12.31 -8.14 -3.24
C VAL A 414 13.54 -9.04 -3.17
N VAL A 415 13.32 -10.32 -2.83
CA VAL A 415 14.41 -11.29 -2.71
C VAL A 415 14.25 -12.34 -3.81
N VAL A 416 15.26 -12.46 -4.66
CA VAL A 416 15.25 -13.41 -5.78
C VAL A 416 16.69 -13.77 -6.20
N ASP A 417 16.92 -15.03 -6.49
CA ASP A 417 18.20 -15.56 -7.01
C ASP A 417 19.44 -15.09 -6.20
N GLY A 418 19.33 -15.10 -4.86
CA GLY A 418 20.42 -14.67 -3.97
C GLY A 418 20.67 -13.16 -3.91
N MET A 419 19.75 -12.38 -4.47
CA MET A 419 19.80 -10.91 -4.45
C MET A 419 18.66 -10.33 -3.66
N VAL A 420 18.91 -9.21 -2.95
CA VAL A 420 17.90 -8.39 -2.27
C VAL A 420 17.84 -7.03 -2.96
N TYR A 421 16.67 -6.66 -3.44
CA TYR A 421 16.42 -5.36 -4.09
C TYR A 421 15.52 -4.52 -3.20
N VAL A 422 15.86 -3.24 -3.03
CA VAL A 422 15.03 -2.29 -2.28
C VAL A 422 15.09 -0.90 -2.87
N GLY A 423 13.93 -0.26 -2.97
CA GLY A 423 13.84 1.17 -3.26
C GLY A 423 14.12 1.98 -2.00
N SER A 424 15.06 2.89 -2.05
CA SER A 424 15.43 3.77 -0.94
C SER A 424 15.27 5.24 -1.35
N GLY A 425 14.54 6.01 -0.55
CA GLY A 425 14.30 7.42 -0.77
C GLY A 425 12.83 7.80 -1.02
N SER A 426 11.90 7.18 -0.30
CA SER A 426 10.50 7.60 -0.32
C SER A 426 10.35 9.04 0.17
N GLY A 427 9.63 9.86 -0.58
CA GLY A 427 9.42 11.29 -0.29
C GLY A 427 8.04 11.59 0.30
N PHE A 428 7.64 10.91 1.38
CA PHE A 428 6.40 11.20 2.10
C PHE A 428 6.65 12.07 3.34
N VAL A 429 5.61 12.52 4.04
CA VAL A 429 5.74 13.35 5.25
C VAL A 429 6.55 12.61 6.32
N GLY A 430 7.59 13.26 6.81
CA GLY A 430 8.47 12.71 7.84
C GLY A 430 9.55 11.74 7.31
N THR A 431 9.76 11.68 6.01
CA THR A 431 10.73 10.78 5.38
C THR A 431 11.92 11.53 4.80
N ALA A 432 13.04 10.83 4.63
CA ALA A 432 14.20 11.31 3.88
C ALA A 432 14.01 10.96 2.40
N PRO A 433 13.88 11.96 1.50
CA PRO A 433 13.69 11.71 0.07
C PRO A 433 14.97 11.20 -0.60
N GLY A 434 14.80 10.42 -1.65
CA GLY A 434 15.88 9.89 -2.48
C GLY A 434 15.34 9.25 -3.76
N ASN A 435 16.20 8.55 -4.50
CA ASN A 435 15.88 7.94 -5.79
C ASN A 435 16.72 6.68 -6.08
N ALA A 436 17.26 6.02 -5.05
CA ALA A 436 18.09 4.85 -5.21
C ALA A 436 17.27 3.57 -5.31
N LEU A 437 17.61 2.71 -6.26
CA LEU A 437 17.29 1.28 -6.24
C LEU A 437 18.59 0.55 -5.89
N LEU A 438 18.61 -0.07 -4.73
CA LEU A 438 19.77 -0.79 -4.22
C LEU A 438 19.61 -2.29 -4.43
N ALA A 439 20.71 -2.95 -4.75
CA ALA A 439 20.80 -4.39 -4.91
C ALA A 439 21.96 -4.93 -4.04
N TYR A 440 21.67 -5.90 -3.21
CA TYR A 440 22.63 -6.57 -2.36
C TYR A 440 22.74 -8.04 -2.76
N SER A 441 23.94 -8.55 -2.93
CA SER A 441 24.17 -9.96 -3.15
C SER A 441 24.55 -10.66 -1.84
N ILE A 442 24.26 -11.96 -1.74
CA ILE A 442 24.67 -12.79 -0.61
C ILE A 442 26.20 -12.88 -0.50
N ASP A 443 26.89 -12.75 -1.61
CA ASP A 443 28.35 -12.86 -1.69
C ASP A 443 29.07 -11.51 -1.47
N GLY A 444 28.34 -10.43 -1.28
CA GLY A 444 28.88 -9.09 -1.05
C GLY A 444 29.57 -8.47 -2.27
N LEU A 445 29.23 -8.91 -3.48
CA LEU A 445 29.78 -8.43 -4.76
C LEU A 445 28.88 -7.38 -5.40
#